data_cf07f04a16b67173ed11bb239c04ca82
#
_entry.id   cf07f04a16b67173ed11bb239c04ca82
#
_cell.length_a   1.000
_cell.length_b   1.000
_cell.length_c   1.000
_cell.angle_alpha   90.00
_cell.angle_beta   90.00
_cell.angle_gamma   90.00
#
_symmetry.space_group_name_H-M   'P 1'
#
loop_
_entity.id
_entity.type
_entity.pdbx_description
1 polymer ?
#
loop_
_entity_poly.entity_id
_entity_poly.type
_entity_poly.pdbx_seq_one_letter_code
_entity_poly.pdbx_strand_id
1 'polypeptide(L)' 'MLFRSRQLRSRLRSALKAIRASLDARDLDGARKALSATVSLVDKMATKGIIHRNTAGRYKSRLSARVTRVSA' A
#
# COMPACT_ATOMS: atom_id res chain seq x y z
N MET A 1 12.06 -11.25 -15.60
CA MET A 1 12.09 -10.11 -14.69
C MET A 1 10.92 -9.16 -14.86
N LEU A 2 10.51 -8.90 -16.10
CA LEU A 2 9.32 -8.08 -16.36
C LEU A 2 8.06 -8.68 -15.75
N PHE A 3 7.97 -10.00 -15.70
CA PHE A 3 6.80 -10.69 -15.13
C PHE A 3 6.65 -10.44 -13.63
N ARG A 4 7.76 -10.46 -12.90
CA ARG A 4 7.74 -10.21 -11.45
C ARG A 4 7.27 -8.78 -11.15
N SER A 5 7.72 -7.81 -11.95
CA SER A 5 7.30 -6.43 -11.81
C SER A 5 5.81 -6.28 -12.01
N ARG A 6 5.24 -6.95 -13.02
CA ARG A 6 3.80 -6.91 -13.29
C ARG A 6 3.00 -7.50 -12.12
N GLN A 7 3.45 -8.64 -11.60
CA GLN A 7 2.78 -9.29 -10.48
C GLN A 7 2.78 -8.38 -9.24
N LEU A 8 3.93 -7.78 -8.93
CA LEU A 8 4.04 -6.91 -7.77
C LEU A 8 3.19 -5.65 -7.94
N ARG A 9 3.17 -5.07 -9.14
CA ARG A 9 2.34 -3.90 -9.42
C ARG A 9 0.85 -4.23 -9.32
N SER A 10 0.45 -5.40 -9.79
CA SER A 10 -0.94 -5.87 -9.67
C SER A 10 -1.31 -6.06 -8.19
N ARG A 11 -0.41 -6.66 -7.42
CA ARG A 11 -0.60 -6.83 -5.97
C ARG A 11 -0.74 -5.49 -5.28
N LEU A 12 0.08 -4.51 -5.67
CA LEU A 12 0.01 -3.18 -5.10
C LEU A 12 -1.35 -2.52 -5.40
N ARG A 13 -1.82 -2.62 -6.64
CA ARG A 13 -3.14 -2.09 -7.00
C ARG A 13 -4.24 -2.74 -6.19
N SER A 14 -4.20 -4.07 -6.04
CA SER A 14 -5.17 -4.81 -5.25
C SER A 14 -5.13 -4.39 -3.79
N ALA A 15 -3.93 -4.20 -3.23
CA ALA A 15 -3.75 -3.76 -1.86
C ALA A 15 -4.31 -2.35 -1.65
N LEU A 16 -4.06 -1.44 -2.60
CA LEU A 16 -4.59 -0.08 -2.53
C LEU A 16 -6.12 -0.08 -2.59
N LYS A 17 -6.71 -0.92 -3.44
CA LYS A 17 -8.15 -1.09 -3.50
C LYS A 17 -8.71 -1.60 -2.18
N ALA A 18 -8.05 -2.59 -1.57
CA ALA A 18 -8.47 -3.16 -0.31
C ALA A 18 -8.47 -2.10 0.81
N ILE A 19 -7.43 -1.28 0.88
CA ILE A 19 -7.36 -0.19 1.85
C ILE A 19 -8.51 0.79 1.62
N ARG A 20 -8.73 1.19 0.38
CA ARG A 20 -9.78 2.14 0.04
C ARG A 20 -11.16 1.58 0.42
N ALA A 21 -11.42 0.31 0.11
CA ALA A 21 -12.67 -0.34 0.48
C ALA A 21 -12.86 -0.39 2.00
N SER A 22 -11.81 -0.71 2.75
CA SER A 22 -11.86 -0.74 4.20
C SER A 22 -12.13 0.65 4.79
N LEU A 23 -11.52 1.69 4.22
CA LEU A 23 -11.76 3.06 4.66
C LEU A 23 -13.17 3.52 4.36
N ASP A 24 -13.71 3.17 3.20
CA ASP A 24 -15.08 3.50 2.82
C ASP A 24 -16.09 2.81 3.74
N ALA A 25 -15.80 1.58 4.14
CA ALA A 25 -16.62 0.82 5.07
C ALA A 25 -16.36 1.21 6.54
N ARG A 26 -15.42 2.10 6.78
CA ARG A 26 -14.96 2.51 8.12
C ARG A 26 -14.49 1.34 8.97
N ASP A 27 -13.93 0.33 8.32
CA ASP A 27 -13.32 -0.83 8.97
C ASP A 27 -11.85 -0.49 9.28
N LEU A 28 -11.63 0.13 10.43
CA LEU A 28 -10.30 0.59 10.82
C LEU A 28 -9.32 -0.55 11.01
N ASP A 29 -9.77 -1.64 11.62
CA ASP A 29 -8.91 -2.81 11.83
C ASP A 29 -8.48 -3.42 10.50
N GLY A 30 -9.42 -3.59 9.58
CA GLY A 30 -9.13 -4.08 8.24
C GLY A 30 -8.20 -3.13 7.49
N ALA A 31 -8.43 -1.82 7.63
CA ALA A 31 -7.58 -0.80 6.98
C ALA A 31 -6.16 -0.86 7.53
N ARG A 32 -5.97 -1.01 8.83
CA ARG A 32 -4.65 -1.13 9.44
C ARG A 32 -3.90 -2.37 8.97
N LYS A 33 -4.58 -3.50 8.92
CA LYS A 33 -4.00 -4.75 8.42
C LYS A 33 -3.60 -4.60 6.96
N ALA A 34 -4.48 -4.05 6.15
CA ALA A 34 -4.21 -3.81 4.73
C ALA A 34 -3.06 -2.82 4.55
N LEU A 35 -3.01 -1.78 5.39
CA LEU A 35 -1.91 -0.80 5.37
C LEU A 35 -0.57 -1.48 5.65
N SER A 36 -0.50 -2.30 6.69
CA SER A 36 0.72 -3.01 7.06
C SER A 36 1.22 -3.90 5.92
N ALA A 37 0.31 -4.67 5.32
CA ALA A 37 0.64 -5.53 4.19
C ALA A 37 1.11 -4.71 2.98
N THR A 38 0.45 -3.58 2.72
CA THR A 38 0.80 -2.71 1.59
C THR A 38 2.16 -2.05 1.80
N VAL A 39 2.44 -1.59 3.01
CA VAL A 39 3.75 -0.99 3.33
C VAL A 39 4.87 -2.01 3.13
N SER A 40 4.67 -3.24 3.59
CA SER A 40 5.64 -4.31 3.37
C SER A 40 5.87 -4.56 1.87
N LEU A 41 4.79 -4.57 1.09
CA LEU A 41 4.88 -4.77 -0.36
C LEU A 41 5.63 -3.63 -1.04
N VAL A 42 5.34 -2.38 -0.65
CA VAL A 42 5.99 -1.19 -1.19
C VAL A 42 7.49 -1.22 -0.88
N ASP A 43 7.86 -1.58 0.35
CA ASP A 43 9.26 -1.72 0.74
C ASP A 43 9.97 -2.79 -0.09
N LYS A 44 9.32 -3.91 -0.31
CA LYS A 44 9.85 -5.00 -1.12
C LYS A 44 10.09 -4.54 -2.56
N MET A 45 9.15 -3.81 -3.13
CA MET A 45 9.28 -3.27 -4.48
C MET A 45 10.43 -2.28 -4.58
N ALA A 46 10.61 -1.43 -3.58
CA ALA A 46 11.72 -0.49 -3.54
C ALA A 46 13.06 -1.20 -3.43
N THR A 47 13.14 -2.24 -2.60
CA THR A 47 14.35 -3.05 -2.45
C THR A 47 14.74 -3.74 -3.74
N LYS A 48 13.76 -4.20 -4.50
CA LYS A 48 13.98 -4.86 -5.80
C LYS A 48 14.22 -3.87 -6.94
N GLY A 49 14.11 -2.58 -6.68
CA GLY A 49 14.31 -1.56 -7.70
C GLY A 49 13.15 -1.38 -8.66
N ILE A 50 11.99 -1.95 -8.36
CA ILE A 50 10.79 -1.81 -9.20
C ILE A 50 10.25 -0.40 -9.11
N ILE A 51 10.30 0.20 -7.93
CA ILE A 51 9.95 1.61 -7.71
C ILE A 51 11.10 2.29 -6.97
N HIS A 52 11.22 3.59 -7.16
CA HIS A 52 12.22 4.39 -6.47
C HIS A 52 11.85 4.55 -5.00
N ARG A 53 12.87 4.65 -4.10
CA ARG A 53 12.62 4.81 -2.68
C ARG A 53 11.78 6.06 -2.36
N ASN A 54 11.91 7.12 -3.15
CA ASN A 54 11.10 8.32 -2.98
C ASN A 54 9.61 8.05 -3.25
N THR A 55 9.33 7.25 -4.28
CA THR A 55 7.97 6.82 -4.61
C THR A 55 7.41 5.95 -3.49
N ALA A 56 8.23 5.04 -2.95
CA ALA A 56 7.83 4.20 -1.83
C ALA A 56 7.47 5.05 -0.61
N GLY A 57 8.29 6.05 -0.30
CA GLY A 57 8.02 6.98 0.79
C GLY A 57 6.72 7.73 0.62
N ARG A 58 6.42 8.18 -0.60
CA ARG A 58 5.16 8.86 -0.91
C ARG A 58 3.96 7.95 -0.68
N TYR A 59 4.02 6.70 -1.13
CA TYR A 59 2.94 5.72 -0.89
C TYR A 59 2.71 5.52 0.59
N LYS A 60 3.78 5.29 1.34
CA LYS A 60 3.68 5.08 2.79
C LYS A 60 3.04 6.28 3.49
N SER A 61 3.52 7.48 3.18
CA SER A 61 3.01 8.72 3.78
C SER A 61 1.53 8.92 3.47
N ARG A 62 1.14 8.77 2.21
CA ARG A 62 -0.25 8.96 1.79
C ARG A 62 -1.18 7.96 2.44
N LEU A 63 -0.79 6.69 2.46
CA LEU A 63 -1.61 5.63 3.03
C LEU A 63 -1.76 5.80 4.53
N SER A 64 -0.67 6.10 5.22
CA SER A 64 -0.70 6.37 6.66
C SER A 64 -1.58 7.56 6.99
N ALA A 65 -1.48 8.63 6.21
CA ALA A 65 -2.30 9.82 6.41
C ALA A 65 -3.78 9.52 6.23
N ARG A 66 -4.14 8.73 5.22
CA ARG A 66 -5.54 8.35 4.99
C ARG A 66 -6.11 7.55 6.15
N VAL A 67 -5.37 6.55 6.62
CA VAL A 67 -5.81 5.71 7.74
C VAL A 67 -5.93 6.56 9.01
N THR A 68 -4.97 7.41 9.28
CA THR A 68 -5.00 8.31 10.42
C THR A 68 -6.19 9.27 10.36
N ARG A 69 -6.48 9.81 9.18
CA ARG A 69 -7.58 10.74 8.98
C ARG A 69 -8.93 10.10 9.30
N VAL A 70 -9.14 8.86 8.90
CA VAL A 70 -10.38 8.13 9.19
C VAL A 70 -10.44 7.73 10.66
N SER A 71 -9.29 7.45 11.28
CA SER A 71 -9.21 7.09 12.70
C SER A 71 -9.48 8.29 13.62
N ALA A 72 -9.16 9.46 13.15
CA ALA A 72 -9.41 10.69 13.91
C ALA A 72 -10.88 11.10 13.78
#